data_98f95ba9ca788d2b8b083e73f29b1273
#
_entry.id   98f95ba9ca788d2b8b083e73f29b1273
#
_cell.length_a   1.000
_cell.length_b   1.000
_cell.length_c   1.000
_cell.angle_alpha   90.00
_cell.angle_beta   90.00
_cell.angle_gamma   90.00
#
_symmetry.space_group_name_H-M   'P 1'
#
loop_
_entity.id
_entity.type
_entity.pdbx_description
1 polymer ?
#
loop_
_entity_poly.entity_id
_entity_poly.type
_entity_poly.pdbx_seq_one_letter_code
_entity_poly.pdbx_strand_id
1 'polypeptide(L)'
;MNGYLLDTNVIRDMIRNPSGKVATHIGQIDPRAICTSVVVAAELRYGCARKGSEKLLARVESLLAIIPVLPLDVPADAEYGGIRAELEIAGQPIGANELLIAAHACALGLTLVTDNTKVFSRIRGLAIENWLDR
;
A
#
# COMPACT_ATOMS: atom_id res chain seq x y z
N MET A 1 12.13 14.42 -0.75
CA MET A 1 11.13 14.32 0.33
C MET A 1 10.78 12.86 0.53
N ASN A 2 10.78 12.42 1.77
CA ASN A 2 10.37 11.05 2.09
C ASN A 2 8.85 10.95 1.97
N GLY A 3 8.40 10.05 1.12
CA GLY A 3 6.98 9.84 0.93
C GLY A 3 6.52 8.48 1.46
N TYR A 4 5.20 8.34 1.56
CA TYR A 4 4.54 7.16 2.11
C TYR A 4 3.54 6.60 1.10
N LEU A 5 3.68 5.31 0.81
CA LEU A 5 2.72 4.56 0.00
C LEU A 5 1.85 3.74 0.94
N LEU A 6 0.56 4.01 0.93
CA LEU A 6 -0.39 3.33 1.82
C LEU A 6 -0.84 2.00 1.22
N ASP A 7 -0.73 0.92 2.02
CA ASP A 7 -1.19 -0.40 1.64
C ASP A 7 -2.72 -0.52 1.79
N THR A 8 -3.28 -1.57 1.25
CA THR A 8 -4.73 -1.80 1.18
C THR A 8 -5.41 -1.77 2.56
N ASN A 9 -4.86 -2.49 3.53
CA ASN A 9 -5.45 -2.57 4.88
C ASN A 9 -5.36 -1.24 5.64
N VAL A 10 -4.38 -0.41 5.33
CA VAL A 10 -4.28 0.93 5.92
C VAL A 10 -5.43 1.81 5.43
N ILE A 11 -5.70 1.77 4.13
CA ILE A 11 -6.81 2.53 3.54
C ILE A 11 -8.15 1.98 4.04
N ARG A 12 -8.30 0.66 4.16
CA ARG A 12 -9.50 0.06 4.73
C ARG A 12 -9.75 0.55 6.16
N ASP A 13 -8.69 0.67 6.96
CA ASP A 13 -8.82 1.18 8.32
C ASP A 13 -9.33 2.62 8.32
N MET A 14 -8.81 3.46 7.44
CA MET A 14 -9.27 4.84 7.33
C MET A 14 -10.76 4.92 7.03
N ILE A 15 -11.28 4.00 6.21
CA ILE A 15 -12.68 3.94 5.86
C ILE A 15 -13.53 3.51 7.06
N ARG A 16 -13.08 2.49 7.79
CA ARG A 16 -13.79 1.94 8.95
C ARG A 16 -13.69 2.85 10.17
N ASN A 17 -12.56 3.50 10.35
CA ASN A 17 -12.25 4.29 11.53
C ASN A 17 -11.78 5.69 11.13
N PRO A 18 -12.70 6.57 10.68
CA PRO A 18 -12.30 7.91 10.20
C PRO A 18 -11.62 8.78 11.26
N SER A 19 -11.79 8.43 12.54
CA SER A 19 -11.13 9.13 13.65
C SER A 19 -10.10 8.25 14.35
N GLY A 20 -9.67 7.17 13.69
CA GLY A 20 -8.73 6.21 14.26
C GLY A 20 -7.28 6.65 14.17
N LYS A 21 -6.38 5.72 14.53
CA LYS A 21 -4.93 5.98 14.59
C LYS A 21 -4.34 6.36 13.24
N VAL A 22 -4.74 5.68 12.16
CA VAL A 22 -4.24 5.96 10.81
C VAL A 22 -4.62 7.38 10.40
N ALA A 23 -5.90 7.72 10.54
CA ALA A 23 -6.40 9.04 10.17
C ALA A 23 -5.71 10.14 10.99
N THR A 24 -5.50 9.91 12.29
CA THR A 24 -4.79 10.83 13.16
C THR A 24 -3.35 11.01 12.71
N HIS A 25 -2.67 9.92 12.37
CA HIS A 25 -1.28 9.96 11.92
C HIS A 25 -1.16 10.74 10.59
N ILE A 26 -2.07 10.48 9.66
CA ILE A 26 -2.10 11.19 8.37
C ILE A 26 -2.30 12.69 8.56
N GLY A 27 -3.13 13.09 9.52
CA GLY A 27 -3.35 14.49 9.83
C GLY A 27 -2.10 15.23 10.30
N GLN A 28 -1.06 14.51 10.70
CA GLN A 28 0.20 15.07 11.17
C GLN A 28 1.28 15.10 10.08
N ILE A 29 0.97 14.60 8.89
CA ILE A 29 1.93 14.47 7.78
C ILE A 29 1.51 15.41 6.66
N ASP A 30 2.49 15.97 5.95
CA ASP A 30 2.24 16.77 4.76
C ASP A 30 1.47 15.93 3.74
N PRO A 31 0.28 16.37 3.31
CA PRO A 31 -0.51 15.62 2.32
C PRO A 31 0.25 15.28 1.03
N ARG A 32 1.23 16.10 0.66
CA ARG A 32 2.05 15.86 -0.53
C ARG A 32 2.96 14.65 -0.39
N ALA A 33 3.15 14.14 0.82
CA ALA A 33 3.98 12.98 1.09
C ALA A 33 3.18 11.67 1.07
N ILE A 34 1.87 11.72 0.85
CA ILE A 34 0.97 10.55 0.93
C ILE A 34 0.52 10.16 -0.47
N CYS A 35 0.61 8.88 -0.77
CA CYS A 35 0.09 8.32 -2.03
C CYS A 35 -0.28 6.85 -1.83
N THR A 36 -0.82 6.25 -2.86
CA THR A 36 -1.01 4.80 -2.90
C THR A 36 -0.73 4.28 -4.30
N SER A 37 -0.74 2.96 -4.45
CA SER A 37 -0.46 2.28 -5.71
C SER A 37 -1.76 1.97 -6.46
N VAL A 38 -1.69 1.97 -7.78
CA VAL A 38 -2.79 1.48 -8.61
C VAL A 38 -3.14 0.02 -8.27
N VAL A 39 -2.17 -0.76 -7.80
CA VAL A 39 -2.41 -2.15 -7.35
C VAL A 39 -3.31 -2.16 -6.11
N VAL A 40 -3.04 -1.26 -5.16
CA VAL A 40 -3.88 -1.09 -3.96
C VAL A 40 -5.28 -0.64 -4.36
N ALA A 41 -5.38 0.33 -5.26
CA ALA A 41 -6.68 0.79 -5.76
C ALA A 41 -7.47 -0.36 -6.39
N ALA A 42 -6.78 -1.21 -7.18
CA ALA A 42 -7.41 -2.37 -7.79
C ALA A 42 -7.96 -3.35 -6.75
N GLU A 43 -7.21 -3.61 -5.68
CA GLU A 43 -7.67 -4.48 -4.60
C GLU A 43 -8.90 -3.91 -3.89
N LEU A 44 -8.89 -2.61 -3.63
CA LEU A 44 -10.03 -1.95 -2.99
C LEU A 44 -11.27 -2.01 -3.88
N ARG A 45 -11.13 -1.74 -5.17
CA ARG A 45 -12.24 -1.79 -6.12
C ARG A 45 -12.79 -3.22 -6.29
N TYR A 46 -11.89 -4.20 -6.33
CA TYR A 46 -12.29 -5.60 -6.36
C TYR A 46 -13.12 -5.97 -5.13
N GLY A 47 -12.69 -5.55 -3.95
CA GLY A 47 -13.43 -5.80 -2.72
C GLY A 47 -14.84 -5.20 -2.75
N CYS A 48 -15.00 -4.00 -3.30
CA CYS A 48 -16.29 -3.37 -3.47
C CYS A 48 -17.19 -4.13 -4.44
N ALA A 49 -16.62 -4.52 -5.59
CA ALA A 49 -17.36 -5.26 -6.62
C ALA A 49 -17.82 -6.61 -6.10
N ARG A 50 -16.96 -7.31 -5.37
CA ARG A 50 -17.28 -8.62 -4.80
C ARG A 50 -18.42 -8.53 -3.78
N LYS A 51 -18.44 -7.50 -2.95
CA LYS A 51 -19.50 -7.29 -1.97
C LYS A 51 -20.78 -6.72 -2.59
N GLY A 52 -20.67 -6.13 -3.79
CA GLY A 52 -21.78 -5.44 -4.41
C GLY A 52 -22.23 -4.22 -3.62
N SER A 53 -21.33 -3.59 -2.87
CA SER A 53 -21.68 -2.47 -1.99
C SER A 53 -21.39 -1.13 -2.66
N GLU A 54 -22.43 -0.44 -3.10
CA GLU A 54 -22.31 0.90 -3.67
C GLU A 54 -21.87 1.92 -2.63
N LYS A 55 -22.30 1.72 -1.38
CA LYS A 55 -21.93 2.61 -0.28
C LYS A 55 -20.42 2.54 0.00
N LEU A 56 -19.87 1.31 0.01
CA LEU A 56 -18.43 1.12 0.22
C LEU A 56 -17.65 1.71 -0.96
N LEU A 57 -18.13 1.49 -2.18
CA LEU A 57 -17.49 2.05 -3.38
C LEU A 57 -17.45 3.56 -3.31
N ALA A 58 -18.53 4.21 -2.90
CA ALA A 58 -18.55 5.68 -2.77
C ALA A 58 -17.49 6.17 -1.77
N ARG A 59 -17.29 5.45 -0.67
CA ARG A 59 -16.26 5.79 0.32
C ARG A 59 -14.86 5.62 -0.26
N VAL A 60 -14.63 4.53 -0.98
CA VAL A 60 -13.34 4.29 -1.65
C VAL A 60 -13.07 5.39 -2.67
N GLU A 61 -14.04 5.72 -3.49
CA GLU A 61 -13.89 6.78 -4.51
C GLU A 61 -13.55 8.13 -3.87
N SER A 62 -14.22 8.47 -2.76
CA SER A 62 -13.95 9.72 -2.04
C SER A 62 -12.52 9.78 -1.53
N LEU A 63 -12.02 8.67 -1.01
CA LEU A 63 -10.66 8.60 -0.48
C LEU A 63 -9.61 8.66 -1.59
N LEU A 64 -9.84 7.92 -2.67
CA LEU A 64 -8.91 7.89 -3.81
C LEU A 64 -8.94 9.21 -4.62
N ALA A 65 -9.95 10.04 -4.43
CA ALA A 65 -9.97 11.39 -5.01
C ALA A 65 -9.00 12.32 -4.28
N ILE A 66 -8.67 12.02 -3.03
CA ILE A 66 -7.79 12.83 -2.18
C ILE A 66 -6.37 12.27 -2.18
N ILE A 67 -6.23 10.95 -2.08
CA ILE A 67 -4.94 10.28 -2.03
C ILE A 67 -4.51 9.96 -3.47
N PRO A 68 -3.41 10.53 -3.98
CA PRO A 68 -2.96 10.23 -5.34
C PRO A 68 -2.72 8.73 -5.55
N VAL A 69 -3.29 8.20 -6.63
CA VAL A 69 -3.07 6.82 -7.06
C VAL A 69 -2.01 6.84 -8.13
N LEU A 70 -0.83 6.27 -7.83
CA LEU A 70 0.30 6.29 -8.75
C LEU A 70 0.27 5.09 -9.70
N PRO A 71 0.59 5.30 -10.98
CA PRO A 71 0.67 4.20 -11.93
C PRO A 71 1.88 3.33 -11.64
N LEU A 72 1.75 2.03 -11.91
CA LEU A 72 2.84 1.08 -11.78
C LEU A 72 3.68 1.14 -13.06
N ASP A 73 4.87 1.72 -12.97
CA ASP A 73 5.71 1.97 -14.13
C ASP A 73 7.16 1.55 -13.85
N VAL A 74 7.98 1.57 -14.89
CA VAL A 74 9.41 1.30 -14.74
C VAL A 74 10.03 2.29 -13.73
N PRO A 75 10.99 1.91 -12.90
CA PRO A 75 11.69 0.64 -12.86
C PRO A 75 11.09 -0.41 -11.90
N ALA A 76 9.79 -0.37 -11.64
CA ALA A 76 9.13 -1.35 -10.77
C ALA A 76 9.31 -2.78 -11.29
N ASP A 77 9.43 -2.99 -12.59
CA ASP A 77 9.68 -4.29 -13.19
C ASP A 77 11.02 -4.87 -12.76
N ALA A 78 12.07 -4.05 -12.73
CA ALA A 78 13.39 -4.49 -12.27
C ALA A 78 13.38 -4.80 -10.78
N GLU A 79 12.72 -3.97 -9.98
CA GLU A 79 12.57 -4.21 -8.54
C GLU A 79 11.80 -5.50 -8.27
N TYR A 80 10.72 -5.73 -9.00
CA TYR A 80 9.91 -6.94 -8.88
C TYR A 80 10.76 -8.20 -9.13
N GLY A 81 11.52 -8.22 -10.23
CA GLY A 81 12.35 -9.36 -10.57
C GLY A 81 13.36 -9.69 -9.50
N GLY A 82 14.07 -8.68 -9.01
CA GLY A 82 15.07 -8.85 -7.96
C GLY A 82 14.47 -9.30 -6.63
N ILE A 83 13.41 -8.68 -6.18
CA ILE A 83 12.73 -9.00 -4.92
C ILE A 83 12.20 -10.43 -4.96
N ARG A 84 11.50 -10.79 -6.02
CA ARG A 84 10.90 -12.12 -6.15
C ARG A 84 11.97 -13.21 -6.16
N ALA A 85 13.02 -13.02 -6.92
CA ALA A 85 14.11 -14.00 -6.99
C ALA A 85 14.76 -14.20 -5.62
N GLU A 86 15.05 -13.11 -4.91
CA GLU A 86 15.67 -13.16 -3.59
C GLU A 86 14.78 -13.91 -2.58
N LEU A 87 13.47 -13.62 -2.58
CA LEU A 87 12.53 -14.28 -1.66
C LEU A 87 12.37 -15.78 -1.98
N GLU A 88 12.32 -16.14 -3.26
CA GLU A 88 12.22 -17.55 -3.65
C GLU A 88 13.48 -18.32 -3.28
N ILE A 89 14.66 -17.74 -3.46
CA ILE A 89 15.92 -18.35 -3.06
C ILE A 89 15.97 -18.56 -1.54
N ALA A 90 15.43 -17.60 -0.78
CA ALA A 90 15.39 -17.69 0.68
C ALA A 90 14.27 -18.61 1.20
N GLY A 91 13.43 -19.16 0.32
CA GLY A 91 12.30 -19.99 0.71
C GLY A 91 11.19 -19.23 1.41
N GLN A 92 11.07 -17.92 1.14
CA GLN A 92 10.10 -17.05 1.78
C GLN A 92 9.24 -16.27 0.76
N PRO A 93 8.57 -16.97 -0.18
CA PRO A 93 7.76 -16.29 -1.18
C PRO A 93 6.59 -15.52 -0.54
N ILE A 94 6.14 -14.48 -1.22
CA ILE A 94 4.97 -13.71 -0.82
C ILE A 94 3.96 -13.64 -1.97
N GLY A 95 2.77 -13.10 -1.71
CA GLY A 95 1.73 -13.03 -2.71
C GLY A 95 2.08 -12.11 -3.88
N ALA A 96 1.44 -12.34 -5.03
CA ALA A 96 1.72 -11.60 -6.26
C ALA A 96 1.45 -10.11 -6.11
N ASN A 97 0.30 -9.73 -5.53
CA ASN A 97 -0.02 -8.32 -5.33
C ASN A 97 0.91 -7.67 -4.32
N GLU A 98 1.29 -8.41 -3.28
CA GLU A 98 2.26 -7.92 -2.29
C GLU A 98 3.61 -7.64 -2.94
N LEU A 99 4.05 -8.51 -3.85
CA LEU A 99 5.27 -8.28 -4.63
C LEU A 99 5.19 -7.02 -5.47
N LEU A 100 4.07 -6.80 -6.14
CA LEU A 100 3.88 -5.61 -6.98
C LEU A 100 3.87 -4.33 -6.15
N ILE A 101 3.20 -4.35 -5.00
CA ILE A 101 3.16 -3.19 -4.11
C ILE A 101 4.55 -2.88 -3.56
N ALA A 102 5.28 -3.89 -3.13
CA ALA A 102 6.65 -3.72 -2.63
C ALA A 102 7.58 -3.17 -3.72
N ALA A 103 7.50 -3.73 -4.92
CA ALA A 103 8.31 -3.28 -6.05
C ALA A 103 8.01 -1.82 -6.40
N HIS A 104 6.74 -1.44 -6.33
CA HIS A 104 6.30 -0.08 -6.59
C HIS A 104 6.91 0.90 -5.58
N ALA A 105 6.81 0.57 -4.29
CA ALA A 105 7.38 1.40 -3.23
C ALA A 105 8.91 1.52 -3.38
N CYS A 106 9.59 0.42 -3.64
CA CYS A 106 11.05 0.42 -3.83
C CYS A 106 11.46 1.25 -5.04
N ALA A 107 10.73 1.12 -6.15
CA ALA A 107 11.04 1.86 -7.38
C ALA A 107 10.95 3.38 -7.18
N LEU A 108 10.05 3.82 -6.31
CA LEU A 108 9.85 5.24 -6.04
C LEU A 108 10.58 5.73 -4.79
N GLY A 109 11.27 4.84 -4.08
CA GLY A 109 11.97 5.20 -2.84
C GLY A 109 11.03 5.61 -1.71
N LEU A 110 9.83 5.03 -1.67
CA LEU A 110 8.82 5.38 -0.67
C LEU A 110 8.80 4.37 0.47
N THR A 111 8.40 4.84 1.66
CA THR A 111 8.11 3.97 2.79
C THR A 111 6.74 3.35 2.59
N LEU A 112 6.65 2.02 2.70
CA LEU A 112 5.37 1.32 2.64
C LEU A 112 4.72 1.34 4.02
N VAL A 113 3.51 1.87 4.09
CA VAL A 113 2.73 1.88 5.34
C VAL A 113 1.76 0.69 5.28
N THR A 114 1.94 -0.24 6.21
CA THR A 114 1.20 -1.51 6.22
C THR A 114 1.13 -2.08 7.63
N ASP A 115 0.11 -2.87 7.94
CA ASP A 115 0.11 -3.67 9.16
C ASP A 115 0.61 -5.10 8.91
N ASN A 116 0.84 -5.47 7.65
CA ASN A 116 1.36 -6.77 7.27
C ASN A 116 2.89 -6.80 7.35
N THR A 117 3.41 -6.40 8.48
CA THR A 117 4.85 -6.24 8.69
C THR A 117 5.59 -7.55 8.62
N LYS A 118 4.96 -8.66 9.03
CA LYS A 118 5.56 -9.98 8.98
C LYS A 118 5.96 -10.38 7.56
N VAL A 119 5.13 -10.05 6.58
CA VAL A 119 5.40 -10.37 5.18
C VAL A 119 6.40 -9.40 4.57
N PHE A 120 6.14 -8.10 4.70
CA PHE A 120 6.97 -7.09 4.03
C PHE A 120 8.36 -6.92 4.66
N SER A 121 8.54 -7.29 5.93
CA SER A 121 9.87 -7.27 6.55
C SER A 121 10.84 -8.28 5.96
N ARG A 122 10.34 -9.26 5.18
CA ARG A 122 11.20 -10.20 4.46
C ARG A 122 11.99 -9.56 3.33
N ILE A 123 11.59 -8.35 2.91
CA ILE A 123 12.16 -7.68 1.74
C ILE A 123 13.26 -6.72 2.19
N ARG A 124 14.50 -7.00 1.79
CA ARG A 124 15.63 -6.10 2.04
C ARG A 124 15.48 -4.82 1.22
N GLY A 125 15.83 -3.70 1.83
CA GLY A 125 15.78 -2.42 1.14
C GLY A 125 14.42 -1.75 1.09
N LEU A 126 13.39 -2.41 1.63
CA LEU A 126 12.05 -1.81 1.72
C LEU A 126 11.86 -1.21 3.12
N ALA A 127 11.65 0.10 3.18
CA ALA A 127 11.29 0.77 4.43
C ALA A 127 9.80 0.55 4.68
N ILE A 128 9.44 0.12 5.89
CA ILE A 128 8.05 -0.10 6.28
C ILE A 128 7.73 0.60 7.59
N GLU A 129 6.48 1.04 7.73
CA GLU A 129 5.94 1.59 8.97
C GLU A 129 4.54 1.03 9.19
N ASN A 130 4.20 0.81 10.46
CA ASN A 130 2.86 0.36 10.83
C ASN A 130 2.16 1.48 11.61
N TRP A 131 1.16 2.11 11.00
CA TRP A 131 0.38 3.18 11.63
C TRP A 131 -0.88 2.65 12.33
N LEU A 132 -1.11 1.34 12.26
CA LEU A 132 -2.24 0.70 12.93
C LEU A 132 -1.91 0.25 14.35
N ASP A 133 -0.63 0.21 14.68
CA ASP A 133 -0.13 -0.12 16.02
C ASP A 133 -0.57 -1.51 16.50
N ARG A 134 -0.45 -2.50 15.61
CA ARG A 134 -0.78 -3.88 15.94
C ARG A 134 0.12 -4.91 15.26
#